data_32eb99d382eebd65381b789e82ada5e8
#
_entry.id   32eb99d382eebd65381b789e82ada5e8
#
_cell.length_a   1.000
_cell.length_b   1.000
_cell.length_c   1.000
_cell.angle_alpha   90.00
_cell.angle_beta   90.00
_cell.angle_gamma   90.00
#
_symmetry.space_group_name_H-M   'P 1'
#
loop_
_entity.id
_entity.type
_entity.pdbx_description
1 polymer ?
#
loop_
_entity_poly.entity_id
_entity_poly.type
_entity_poly.pdbx_seq_one_letter_code
_entity_poly.pdbx_strand_id
1 'polypeptide(L)'
;HRMVHGGDKYQTSTIIDEDVIKATEEFLDLAPIHIPANLTGVRAFQKIIPNATAVAVFDTSFHQTLPKEAYIYPVPYEWYENYKVRSYGAHGTSHWYVNRRTAEILNKNVEEMNMITCHLGNGASITAIRNGKVINTSMGLTPLGGIMMGTRCGDIDPTVVFYMEEKLHATPE
;
A
#
# COMPACT_ATOMS: atom_id res chain seq x y z
N HIS A 1 -13.60 6.25 -4.63
CA HIS A 1 -12.87 6.59 -3.41
C HIS A 1 -11.52 5.90 -3.41
N ARG A 2 -10.45 6.66 -3.15
CA ARG A 2 -9.15 6.07 -2.83
C ARG A 2 -9.20 5.46 -1.43
N MET A 3 -8.75 4.21 -1.32
CA MET A 3 -8.61 3.49 -0.06
C MET A 3 -7.14 3.09 0.10
N VAL A 4 -6.54 3.44 1.24
CA VAL A 4 -5.09 3.23 1.42
C VAL A 4 -4.73 1.76 1.53
N HIS A 5 -5.58 0.94 2.15
CA HIS A 5 -5.27 -0.47 2.40
C HIS A 5 -6.46 -1.37 2.10
N GLY A 6 -6.23 -2.43 1.33
CA GLY A 6 -7.22 -3.45 0.98
C GLY A 6 -6.81 -4.86 1.42
N GLY A 7 -5.72 -4.97 2.21
CA GLY A 7 -5.17 -6.25 2.66
C GLY A 7 -4.78 -7.13 1.49
N ASP A 8 -4.90 -8.42 1.69
CA ASP A 8 -4.83 -9.47 0.66
C ASP A 8 -6.21 -9.79 0.06
N LYS A 9 -7.27 -9.14 0.58
CA LYS A 9 -8.66 -9.39 0.22
C LYS A 9 -9.07 -8.68 -1.07
N TYR A 10 -8.60 -7.45 -1.29
CA TYR A 10 -9.00 -6.63 -2.43
C TYR A 10 -7.89 -6.48 -3.46
N GLN A 11 -8.00 -7.24 -4.54
CA GLN A 11 -7.04 -7.24 -5.66
C GLN A 11 -7.42 -6.29 -6.79
N THR A 12 -8.67 -5.82 -6.80
CA THR A 12 -9.23 -4.90 -7.82
C THR A 12 -10.13 -3.87 -7.17
N SER A 13 -10.52 -2.87 -7.96
CA SER A 13 -11.55 -1.91 -7.55
C SER A 13 -12.87 -2.63 -7.26
N THR A 14 -13.55 -2.23 -6.19
CA THR A 14 -14.73 -2.92 -5.66
C THR A 14 -15.85 -1.92 -5.36
N ILE A 15 -17.09 -2.26 -5.69
CA ILE A 15 -18.26 -1.44 -5.28
C ILE A 15 -18.35 -1.47 -3.76
N ILE A 16 -18.51 -0.30 -3.15
CA ILE A 16 -18.57 -0.16 -1.70
C ILE A 16 -19.97 -0.46 -1.21
N ASP A 17 -20.09 -1.51 -0.44
CA ASP A 17 -21.23 -1.87 0.40
C ASP A 17 -20.82 -1.92 1.88
N GLU A 18 -21.72 -2.33 2.76
CA GLU A 18 -21.45 -2.43 4.20
C GLU A 18 -20.39 -3.51 4.51
N ASP A 19 -20.30 -4.56 3.71
CA ASP A 19 -19.32 -5.62 3.91
C ASP A 19 -17.92 -5.15 3.53
N VAL A 20 -17.78 -4.33 2.48
CA VAL A 20 -16.52 -3.68 2.12
C VAL A 20 -16.07 -2.71 3.20
N ILE A 21 -16.99 -1.96 3.79
CA ILE A 21 -16.68 -1.02 4.88
C ILE A 21 -16.18 -1.77 6.10
N LYS A 22 -16.91 -2.79 6.56
CA LYS A 22 -16.50 -3.64 7.71
C LYS A 22 -15.16 -4.31 7.47
N ALA A 23 -14.95 -4.88 6.27
CA ALA A 23 -13.69 -5.50 5.93
C ALA A 23 -12.52 -4.50 5.87
N THR A 24 -12.79 -3.25 5.50
CA THR A 24 -11.78 -2.18 5.52
C THR A 24 -11.42 -1.80 6.96
N GLU A 25 -12.38 -1.83 7.89
CA GLU A 25 -12.15 -1.59 9.31
C GLU A 25 -11.20 -2.64 9.94
N GLU A 26 -11.19 -3.88 9.43
CA GLU A 26 -10.25 -4.94 9.88
C GLU A 26 -8.77 -4.57 9.62
N PHE A 27 -8.49 -3.66 8.70
CA PHE A 27 -7.14 -3.19 8.41
C PHE A 27 -6.74 -1.91 9.17
N LEU A 28 -7.53 -1.51 10.16
CA LEU A 28 -7.30 -0.27 10.93
C LEU A 28 -5.88 -0.22 11.52
N ASP A 29 -5.40 -1.31 12.08
CA ASP A 29 -4.07 -1.40 12.69
C ASP A 29 -2.93 -1.24 11.67
N LEU A 30 -3.17 -1.54 10.39
CA LEU A 30 -2.19 -1.39 9.31
C LEU A 30 -2.12 0.04 8.75
N ALA A 31 -3.19 0.83 8.91
CA ALA A 31 -3.25 2.21 8.43
C ALA A 31 -4.15 3.10 9.32
N PRO A 32 -3.81 3.28 10.60
CA PRO A 32 -4.68 3.89 11.62
C PRO A 32 -5.01 5.36 11.32
N ILE A 33 -4.12 6.08 10.64
CA ILE A 33 -4.34 7.49 10.27
C ILE A 33 -5.26 7.61 9.05
N HIS A 34 -5.18 6.66 8.12
CA HIS A 34 -5.81 6.79 6.81
C HIS A 34 -7.20 6.16 6.74
N ILE A 35 -7.40 4.98 7.34
CA ILE A 35 -8.65 4.24 7.21
C ILE A 35 -9.83 5.01 7.78
N PRO A 36 -9.77 5.61 9.00
CA PRO A 36 -10.87 6.41 9.51
C PRO A 36 -11.24 7.57 8.59
N ALA A 37 -10.23 8.27 8.04
CA ALA A 37 -10.46 9.37 7.10
C ALA A 37 -11.09 8.90 5.79
N ASN A 38 -10.64 7.74 5.25
CA ASN A 38 -11.22 7.15 4.05
C ASN A 38 -12.70 6.79 4.26
N LEU A 39 -13.03 6.11 5.36
CA LEU A 39 -14.41 5.71 5.68
C LEU A 39 -15.31 6.91 5.96
N THR A 40 -14.79 7.94 6.64
CA THR A 40 -15.52 9.22 6.83
C THR A 40 -15.88 9.83 5.47
N GLY A 41 -14.95 9.87 4.52
CA GLY A 41 -15.20 10.34 3.16
C GLY A 41 -16.28 9.51 2.44
N VAL A 42 -16.22 8.18 2.53
CA VAL A 42 -17.22 7.27 1.95
C VAL A 42 -18.60 7.57 2.53
N ARG A 43 -18.74 7.61 3.85
CA ARG A 43 -20.02 7.86 4.53
C ARG A 43 -20.59 9.25 4.20
N ALA A 44 -19.75 10.28 4.09
CA ALA A 44 -20.18 11.62 3.69
C ALA A 44 -20.77 11.64 2.28
N PHE A 45 -20.11 10.99 1.31
CA PHE A 45 -20.62 10.90 -0.06
C PHE A 45 -21.90 10.06 -0.16
N GLN A 46 -22.00 8.93 0.54
CA GLN A 46 -23.22 8.14 0.60
C GLN A 46 -24.42 8.96 1.10
N LYS A 47 -24.19 9.87 2.06
CA LYS A 47 -25.23 10.74 2.61
C LYS A 47 -25.65 11.85 1.62
N ILE A 48 -24.68 12.43 0.91
CA ILE A 48 -24.92 13.61 0.05
C ILE A 48 -25.46 13.20 -1.33
N ILE A 49 -24.97 12.10 -1.88
CA ILE A 49 -25.35 11.58 -3.20
C ILE A 49 -25.70 10.08 -3.12
N PRO A 50 -26.81 9.73 -2.44
CA PRO A 50 -27.14 8.33 -2.11
C PRO A 50 -27.36 7.43 -3.32
N ASN A 51 -27.65 7.99 -4.48
CA ASN A 51 -27.88 7.24 -5.72
C ASN A 51 -26.60 7.01 -6.55
N ALA A 52 -25.45 7.54 -6.10
CA ALA A 52 -24.20 7.32 -6.80
C ALA A 52 -23.58 5.98 -6.42
N THR A 53 -23.10 5.23 -7.41
CA THR A 53 -22.32 4.03 -7.15
C THR A 53 -20.95 4.43 -6.58
N ALA A 54 -20.68 4.08 -5.32
CA ALA A 54 -19.39 4.29 -4.70
C ALA A 54 -18.45 3.11 -5.02
N VAL A 55 -17.23 3.42 -5.44
CA VAL A 55 -16.21 2.42 -5.78
C VAL A 55 -14.95 2.67 -4.96
N ALA A 56 -14.45 1.63 -4.29
CA ALA A 56 -13.15 1.62 -3.63
C ALA A 56 -12.05 1.30 -4.63
N VAL A 57 -10.98 2.09 -4.60
CA VAL A 57 -9.74 1.84 -5.35
C VAL A 57 -8.62 1.76 -4.34
N PHE A 58 -8.07 0.56 -4.15
CA PHE A 58 -7.11 0.29 -3.07
C PHE A 58 -5.67 0.53 -3.54
N ASP A 59 -4.89 1.27 -2.76
CA ASP A 59 -3.47 1.52 -3.04
C ASP A 59 -2.62 0.25 -3.09
N THR A 60 -3.06 -0.80 -2.39
CA THR A 60 -2.37 -2.09 -2.34
C THR A 60 -2.72 -3.03 -3.50
N SER A 61 -3.79 -2.76 -4.26
CA SER A 61 -4.32 -3.72 -5.24
C SER A 61 -3.35 -4.02 -6.39
N PHE A 62 -2.64 -3.03 -6.91
CA PHE A 62 -1.68 -3.24 -8.00
C PHE A 62 -0.50 -4.13 -7.58
N HIS A 63 -0.18 -4.17 -6.29
CA HIS A 63 0.91 -4.96 -5.71
C HIS A 63 0.51 -6.41 -5.37
N GLN A 64 -0.72 -6.83 -5.63
CA GLN A 64 -1.18 -8.20 -5.33
C GLN A 64 -0.52 -9.26 -6.23
N THR A 65 0.20 -8.84 -7.27
CA THR A 65 1.03 -9.74 -8.09
C THR A 65 2.42 -10.00 -7.53
N LEU A 66 2.78 -9.39 -6.38
CA LEU A 66 4.04 -9.67 -5.69
C LEU A 66 4.22 -11.16 -5.47
N PRO A 67 5.35 -11.76 -5.88
CA PRO A 67 5.63 -13.16 -5.59
C PRO A 67 5.94 -13.36 -4.11
N LYS A 68 5.76 -14.59 -3.62
CA LYS A 68 5.85 -14.92 -2.20
C LYS A 68 7.21 -14.52 -1.58
N GLU A 69 8.28 -14.74 -2.30
CA GLU A 69 9.65 -14.38 -1.89
C GLU A 69 9.88 -12.86 -1.76
N ALA A 70 9.02 -12.03 -2.38
CA ALA A 70 9.10 -10.58 -2.29
C ALA A 70 8.18 -9.99 -1.21
N TYR A 71 7.12 -10.69 -0.81
CA TYR A 71 6.21 -10.14 0.19
C TYR A 71 6.36 -10.74 1.59
N ILE A 72 6.99 -11.91 1.76
CA ILE A 72 7.22 -12.52 3.07
C ILE A 72 8.45 -11.89 3.73
N TYR A 73 8.30 -11.50 4.99
CA TYR A 73 9.42 -11.05 5.81
C TYR A 73 10.17 -12.23 6.42
N PRO A 74 11.48 -12.10 6.70
CA PRO A 74 12.29 -13.12 7.37
C PRO A 74 12.04 -13.12 8.89
N VAL A 75 10.78 -13.35 9.29
CA VAL A 75 10.29 -13.44 10.67
C VAL A 75 9.54 -14.77 10.83
N PRO A 76 9.12 -15.18 12.03
CA PRO A 76 8.35 -16.41 12.20
C PRO A 76 7.16 -16.46 11.24
N TYR A 77 7.04 -17.56 10.46
CA TYR A 77 6.06 -17.66 9.37
C TYR A 77 4.62 -17.59 9.87
N GLU A 78 4.37 -18.01 11.10
CA GLU A 78 3.10 -17.89 11.80
C GLU A 78 2.60 -16.43 11.91
N TRP A 79 3.49 -15.43 11.87
CA TRP A 79 3.07 -14.02 11.86
C TRP A 79 2.38 -13.65 10.55
N TYR A 80 2.85 -14.22 9.45
CA TYR A 80 2.12 -14.08 8.18
C TYR A 80 0.76 -14.81 8.23
N GLU A 81 0.73 -16.06 8.72
CA GLU A 81 -0.48 -16.86 8.74
C GLU A 81 -1.56 -16.27 9.64
N ASN A 82 -1.18 -15.88 10.86
CA ASN A 82 -2.13 -15.45 11.89
C ASN A 82 -2.43 -13.95 11.87
N TYR A 83 -1.43 -13.11 11.53
CA TYR A 83 -1.53 -11.65 11.64
C TYR A 83 -1.35 -10.93 10.31
N LYS A 84 -1.21 -11.66 9.20
CA LYS A 84 -1.02 -11.11 7.86
C LYS A 84 0.18 -10.17 7.74
N VAL A 85 1.25 -10.46 8.52
CA VAL A 85 2.53 -9.72 8.46
C VAL A 85 3.25 -10.03 7.15
N ARG A 86 3.12 -9.13 6.20
CA ARG A 86 3.74 -9.21 4.87
C ARG A 86 3.94 -7.81 4.26
N SER A 87 4.74 -7.71 3.21
CA SER A 87 4.78 -6.52 2.38
C SER A 87 3.49 -6.43 1.52
N TYR A 88 2.82 -5.28 1.55
CA TYR A 88 1.65 -4.97 0.73
C TYR A 88 1.97 -3.95 -0.37
N GLY A 89 2.86 -3.01 -0.09
CA GLY A 89 3.12 -1.87 -0.95
C GLY A 89 2.02 -0.80 -0.88
N ALA A 90 2.30 0.35 -1.45
CA ALA A 90 1.35 1.46 -1.53
C ALA A 90 1.54 2.27 -2.82
N HIS A 91 0.72 3.32 -3.02
CA HIS A 91 0.67 4.13 -4.24
C HIS A 91 0.36 3.31 -5.52
N GLY A 92 -0.31 2.16 -5.36
CA GLY A 92 -0.57 1.22 -6.45
C GLY A 92 -1.31 1.84 -7.63
N THR A 93 -2.27 2.73 -7.38
CA THR A 93 -2.97 3.47 -8.44
C THR A 93 -2.02 4.31 -9.28
N SER A 94 -1.05 4.99 -8.64
CA SER A 94 -0.03 5.77 -9.34
C SER A 94 0.90 4.88 -10.16
N HIS A 95 1.44 3.81 -9.58
CA HIS A 95 2.32 2.88 -10.28
C HIS A 95 1.62 2.19 -11.44
N TRP A 96 0.36 1.79 -11.25
CA TRP A 96 -0.48 1.22 -12.30
C TRP A 96 -0.69 2.20 -13.47
N TYR A 97 -1.03 3.46 -13.14
CA TYR A 97 -1.24 4.48 -14.17
C TYR A 97 0.03 4.78 -14.95
N VAL A 98 1.14 5.01 -14.26
CA VAL A 98 2.44 5.29 -14.91
C VAL A 98 2.87 4.13 -15.80
N ASN A 99 2.70 2.88 -15.33
CA ASN A 99 3.01 1.69 -16.11
C ASN A 99 2.24 1.67 -17.44
N ARG A 100 0.92 1.84 -17.39
CA ARG A 100 0.06 1.87 -18.59
C ARG A 100 0.35 3.06 -19.49
N ARG A 101 0.47 4.24 -18.89
CA ARG A 101 0.72 5.47 -19.66
C ARG A 101 2.06 5.43 -20.40
N THR A 102 3.08 4.85 -19.79
CA THR A 102 4.37 4.64 -20.44
C THR A 102 4.25 3.67 -21.62
N ALA A 103 3.52 2.57 -21.46
CA ALA A 103 3.28 1.62 -22.55
C ALA A 103 2.57 2.29 -23.74
N GLU A 104 1.52 3.09 -23.48
CA GLU A 104 0.81 3.88 -24.51
C GLU A 104 1.76 4.83 -25.25
N ILE A 105 2.58 5.61 -24.53
CA ILE A 105 3.53 6.59 -25.12
C ILE A 105 4.56 5.87 -25.99
N LEU A 106 5.00 4.68 -25.57
CA LEU A 106 5.98 3.88 -26.32
C LEU A 106 5.34 2.98 -27.38
N ASN A 107 4.02 3.01 -27.53
CA ASN A 107 3.23 2.13 -28.42
C ASN A 107 3.60 0.65 -28.24
N LYS A 108 3.61 0.18 -26.98
CA LYS A 108 3.92 -1.19 -26.59
C LYS A 108 2.78 -1.78 -25.75
N ASN A 109 2.69 -3.12 -25.73
CA ASN A 109 1.81 -3.80 -24.78
C ASN A 109 2.41 -3.75 -23.37
N VAL A 110 1.57 -3.57 -22.37
CA VAL A 110 1.98 -3.53 -20.95
C VAL A 110 2.68 -4.84 -20.55
N GLU A 111 2.20 -5.96 -21.04
CA GLU A 111 2.73 -7.31 -20.77
C GLU A 111 4.13 -7.56 -21.38
N GLU A 112 4.58 -6.70 -22.27
CA GLU A 112 5.93 -6.78 -22.87
C GLU A 112 6.93 -5.86 -22.17
N MET A 113 6.46 -5.08 -21.17
CA MET A 113 7.27 -4.05 -20.55
C MET A 113 7.87 -4.49 -19.22
N ASN A 114 9.16 -4.18 -19.06
CA ASN A 114 9.86 -4.22 -17.78
C ASN A 114 10.25 -2.79 -17.42
N MET A 115 9.87 -2.34 -16.23
CA MET A 115 10.16 -0.98 -15.81
C MET A 115 10.28 -0.85 -14.30
N ILE A 116 10.89 0.25 -13.89
CA ILE A 116 10.86 0.74 -12.51
C ILE A 116 10.08 2.05 -12.54
N THR A 117 9.03 2.12 -11.72
CA THR A 117 8.23 3.34 -11.55
C THR A 117 8.54 3.97 -10.20
N CYS A 118 8.66 5.30 -10.18
CA CYS A 118 8.96 6.08 -8.98
C CYS A 118 7.78 7.03 -8.71
N HIS A 119 7.13 6.86 -7.57
CA HIS A 119 6.19 7.83 -7.04
C HIS A 119 6.93 8.69 -6.00
N LEU A 120 7.26 9.94 -6.35
CA LEU A 120 8.09 10.83 -5.53
C LEU A 120 7.28 12.03 -5.07
N GLY A 121 6.48 11.85 -4.04
CA GLY A 121 5.74 12.88 -3.33
C GLY A 121 6.30 13.08 -1.91
N ASN A 122 5.50 13.66 -1.00
CA ASN A 122 5.82 13.67 0.43
C ASN A 122 5.90 12.23 1.00
N GLY A 123 4.97 11.35 0.58
CA GLY A 123 5.17 9.91 0.58
C GLY A 123 5.85 9.49 -0.71
N ALA A 124 6.80 8.57 -0.67
CA ALA A 124 7.52 8.13 -1.85
C ALA A 124 7.69 6.60 -1.86
N SER A 125 7.60 6.01 -3.06
CA SER A 125 7.83 4.59 -3.26
C SER A 125 8.39 4.31 -4.65
N ILE A 126 9.07 3.18 -4.76
CA ILE A 126 9.63 2.66 -6.01
C ILE A 126 9.06 1.26 -6.22
N THR A 127 8.61 0.96 -7.43
CA THR A 127 8.04 -0.35 -7.76
C THR A 127 8.71 -0.92 -9.01
N ALA A 128 9.16 -2.16 -8.91
CA ALA A 128 9.70 -2.93 -10.02
C ALA A 128 8.59 -3.76 -10.67
N ILE A 129 8.46 -3.62 -11.99
CA ILE A 129 7.41 -4.25 -12.79
C ILE A 129 8.06 -5.07 -13.89
N ARG A 130 7.62 -6.32 -14.03
CA ARG A 130 8.04 -7.23 -15.10
C ARG A 130 6.81 -7.77 -15.81
N ASN A 131 6.79 -7.64 -17.14
CA ASN A 131 5.66 -8.08 -17.97
C ASN A 131 4.30 -7.57 -17.44
N GLY A 132 4.25 -6.28 -17.06
CA GLY A 132 3.06 -5.62 -16.51
C GLY A 132 2.69 -5.97 -15.07
N LYS A 133 3.42 -6.88 -14.42
CA LYS A 133 3.16 -7.34 -13.04
C LYS A 133 4.22 -6.81 -12.06
N VAL A 134 3.78 -6.40 -10.90
CA VAL A 134 4.70 -6.00 -9.83
C VAL A 134 5.46 -7.22 -9.32
N ILE A 135 6.79 -7.11 -9.27
CA ILE A 135 7.69 -8.15 -8.74
C ILE A 135 8.39 -7.71 -7.46
N ASN A 136 8.45 -6.41 -7.20
CA ASN A 136 8.96 -5.85 -5.94
C ASN A 136 8.48 -4.42 -5.76
N THR A 137 8.42 -3.94 -4.52
CA THR A 137 8.09 -2.55 -4.19
C THR A 137 8.79 -2.14 -2.90
N SER A 138 9.06 -0.86 -2.74
CA SER A 138 9.83 -0.35 -1.60
C SER A 138 9.03 -0.23 -0.31
N MET A 139 7.72 0.08 -0.35
CA MET A 139 6.89 0.12 0.85
C MET A 139 6.49 -1.29 1.27
N GLY A 140 6.47 -1.53 2.59
CA GLY A 140 6.28 -2.86 3.18
C GLY A 140 4.89 -3.11 3.76
N LEU A 141 4.86 -3.53 5.02
CA LEU A 141 3.64 -3.76 5.81
C LEU A 141 2.79 -2.48 5.89
N THR A 142 3.46 -1.36 6.09
CA THR A 142 2.87 -0.02 6.16
C THR A 142 3.55 0.92 5.16
N PRO A 143 3.00 2.11 4.90
CA PRO A 143 3.65 3.13 4.06
C PRO A 143 4.87 3.81 4.71
N LEU A 144 5.53 3.17 5.69
CA LEU A 144 6.72 3.69 6.38
C LEU A 144 8.02 3.21 5.74
N GLY A 145 8.07 1.94 5.34
CA GLY A 145 9.28 1.29 4.81
C GLY A 145 9.73 1.82 3.45
N GLY A 146 10.91 1.39 3.04
CA GLY A 146 11.50 1.69 1.73
C GLY A 146 12.40 2.92 1.74
N ILE A 147 12.25 3.77 0.74
CA ILE A 147 13.09 4.95 0.57
C ILE A 147 12.75 6.06 1.57
N MET A 148 13.74 6.88 1.91
CA MET A 148 13.53 8.07 2.72
C MET A 148 12.51 9.01 2.08
N MET A 149 11.62 9.57 2.90
CA MET A 149 10.51 10.43 2.50
C MET A 149 10.58 11.79 3.23
N GLY A 150 9.61 12.67 2.98
CA GLY A 150 9.57 13.99 3.60
C GLY A 150 9.53 13.98 5.12
N THR A 151 8.75 13.06 5.72
CA THR A 151 8.53 12.94 7.17
C THR A 151 8.67 11.51 7.69
N ARG A 152 9.07 10.57 6.87
CA ARG A 152 9.25 9.14 7.19
C ARG A 152 10.66 8.71 6.81
N CYS A 153 11.30 7.97 7.72
CA CYS A 153 12.70 7.55 7.54
C CYS A 153 12.90 6.54 6.39
N GLY A 154 11.86 5.78 6.03
CA GLY A 154 12.05 4.61 5.19
C GLY A 154 12.69 3.45 5.97
N ASP A 155 13.44 2.60 5.26
CA ASP A 155 14.14 1.48 5.90
C ASP A 155 15.33 1.99 6.71
N ILE A 156 15.36 1.58 7.98
CA ILE A 156 16.49 1.78 8.89
C ILE A 156 16.77 0.47 9.62
N ASP A 157 17.98 0.33 10.13
CA ASP A 157 18.30 -0.74 11.07
C ASP A 157 17.44 -0.56 12.33
N PRO A 158 16.57 -1.50 12.69
CA PRO A 158 15.68 -1.38 13.85
C PRO A 158 16.42 -1.18 15.16
N THR A 159 17.69 -1.59 15.27
CA THR A 159 18.52 -1.38 16.46
C THR A 159 18.80 0.10 16.71
N VAL A 160 18.70 0.97 15.71
CA VAL A 160 18.84 2.43 15.87
C VAL A 160 17.83 2.97 16.88
N VAL A 161 16.60 2.46 16.86
CA VAL A 161 15.55 2.91 17.78
C VAL A 161 15.95 2.61 19.23
N PHE A 162 16.25 1.35 19.52
CA PHE A 162 16.65 0.91 20.87
C PHE A 162 17.94 1.59 21.35
N TYR A 163 18.93 1.74 20.46
CA TYR A 163 20.18 2.43 20.78
C TYR A 163 19.94 3.89 21.19
N MET A 164 19.07 4.60 20.47
CA MET A 164 18.78 6.00 20.77
C MET A 164 17.88 6.18 21.98
N GLU A 165 16.92 5.27 22.21
CA GLU A 165 16.12 5.26 23.46
C GLU A 165 17.04 5.18 24.68
N GLU A 166 18.04 4.29 24.67
CA GLU A 166 19.03 4.16 25.74
C GLU A 166 19.85 5.46 25.90
N LYS A 167 20.37 6.02 24.79
CA LYS A 167 21.21 7.22 24.82
C LYS A 167 20.49 8.48 25.28
N LEU A 168 19.23 8.62 24.91
CA LEU A 168 18.41 9.80 25.22
C LEU A 168 17.58 9.62 26.48
N HIS A 169 17.62 8.44 27.12
CA HIS A 169 16.72 8.06 28.21
C HIS A 169 15.25 8.32 27.85
N ALA A 170 14.90 8.06 26.58
CA ALA A 170 13.56 8.28 26.03
C ALA A 170 12.68 7.05 26.24
N THR A 171 11.37 7.27 26.23
CA THR A 171 10.37 6.22 26.15
C THR A 171 9.85 6.06 24.71
N PRO A 172 9.22 4.94 24.35
CA PRO A 172 8.64 4.74 23.00
C PRO A 172 7.50 5.69 22.63
N GLU A 173 7.15 6.65 23.48
CA GLU A 173 6.06 7.64 23.25
C GLU A 173 6.51 8.84 22.42
#